data_4bf533e96e30a64abeb86430c5d89cb9
#
_entry.id   4bf533e96e30a64abeb86430c5d89cb9
#
_cell.length_a   1.000
_cell.length_b   1.000
_cell.length_c   1.000
_cell.angle_alpha   90.00
_cell.angle_beta   90.00
_cell.angle_gamma   90.00
#
_symmetry.space_group_name_H-M   'P 1'
#
loop_
_entity.id
_entity.type
_entity.pdbx_description
1 polymer ?
#
loop_
_entity_poly.entity_id
_entity_poly.type
_entity_poly.pdbx_seq_one_letter_code
_entity_poly.pdbx_strand_id
1 'polypeptide(L)'
;AMENMLGSLIAQDPAPAMVVYPSDDLAERTTESKLEPMVKSCKVLADKWRKNDSKKLALKFSDMTVYLTGANSPADLASTNIRYLFLDEVDKFPGASKKEADPVSLARERTKTFFNRKIFMASTPTLKTGHIWKAKEAAEAEKHYFVPCPHCGQYIELKFGCLKWPSKDDVPENTDRAEMAVYVCQACGAVITDQDKGKMLRAGRWQAVKQRTKLSLIHI
;
A
#
# COMPACT_ATOMS: atom_id res chain seq x y z
N ALA A 1 3.63 -1.77 -4.17
CA ALA A 1 4.19 -1.01 -3.03
C ALA A 1 4.30 -1.87 -1.78
N MET A 2 3.27 -2.62 -1.42
CA MET A 2 3.22 -3.48 -0.23
C MET A 2 4.28 -4.59 -0.29
N GLU A 3 4.44 -5.23 -1.44
CA GLU A 3 5.46 -6.25 -1.67
C GLU A 3 6.88 -5.71 -1.43
N ASN A 4 7.18 -4.50 -1.90
CA ASN A 4 8.49 -3.88 -1.70
C ASN A 4 8.76 -3.56 -0.22
N MET A 5 7.74 -3.13 0.53
CA MET A 5 7.86 -2.95 1.98
C MET A 5 8.13 -4.28 2.68
N LEU A 6 7.41 -5.33 2.32
CA LEU A 6 7.62 -6.67 2.85
C LEU A 6 9.05 -7.16 2.55
N GLY A 7 9.51 -7.02 1.30
CA GLY A 7 10.88 -7.38 0.91
C GLY A 7 11.95 -6.62 1.70
N SER A 8 11.74 -5.32 1.95
CA SER A 8 12.63 -4.53 2.78
C SER A 8 12.68 -5.02 4.23
N LEU A 9 11.54 -5.41 4.81
CA LEU A 9 11.49 -5.95 6.18
C LEU A 9 12.18 -7.31 6.27
N ILE A 10 12.00 -8.20 5.29
CA ILE A 10 12.72 -9.48 5.21
C ILE A 10 14.23 -9.25 5.16
N ALA A 11 14.68 -8.24 4.42
CA ALA A 11 16.09 -7.96 4.25
C ALA A 11 16.74 -7.31 5.49
N GLN A 12 16.06 -6.34 6.12
CA GLN A 12 16.66 -5.38 7.04
C GLN A 12 16.17 -5.48 8.49
N ASP A 13 14.92 -5.89 8.72
CA ASP A 13 14.30 -5.93 10.06
C ASP A 13 13.37 -7.16 10.18
N PRO A 14 13.95 -8.39 10.10
CA PRO A 14 13.16 -9.61 10.05
C PRO A 14 12.39 -9.85 11.36
N ALA A 15 11.11 -10.16 11.23
CA ALA A 15 10.24 -10.60 12.32
C ALA A 15 8.97 -11.26 11.73
N PRO A 16 8.23 -12.07 12.49
CA PRO A 16 7.02 -12.73 11.97
C PRO A 16 6.05 -11.73 11.35
N ALA A 17 5.64 -11.99 10.12
CA ALA A 17 4.73 -11.16 9.35
C ALA A 17 3.51 -11.94 8.89
N MET A 18 2.38 -11.25 8.74
CA MET A 18 1.17 -11.79 8.12
C MET A 18 0.69 -10.85 7.04
N VAL A 19 0.34 -11.41 5.89
CA VAL A 19 -0.31 -10.70 4.78
C VAL A 19 -1.70 -11.27 4.61
N VAL A 20 -2.70 -10.42 4.72
CA VAL A 20 -4.12 -10.81 4.63
C VAL A 20 -4.70 -10.26 3.33
N TYR A 21 -5.30 -11.15 2.56
CA TYR A 21 -6.03 -10.86 1.33
C TYR A 21 -7.53 -11.11 1.53
N PRO A 22 -8.41 -10.67 0.63
CA PRO A 22 -9.85 -10.95 0.72
C PRO A 22 -10.21 -12.44 0.82
N SER A 23 -9.42 -13.33 0.19
CA SER A 23 -9.63 -14.79 0.21
C SER A 23 -8.31 -15.55 0.14
N ASP A 24 -8.33 -16.82 0.57
CA ASP A 24 -7.17 -17.72 0.48
C ASP A 24 -6.73 -17.96 -0.96
N ASP A 25 -7.67 -18.12 -1.90
CA ASP A 25 -7.36 -18.25 -3.33
C ASP A 25 -6.58 -17.05 -3.88
N LEU A 26 -6.92 -15.84 -3.43
CA LEU A 26 -6.19 -14.65 -3.83
C LEU A 26 -4.81 -14.60 -3.17
N ALA A 27 -4.71 -15.03 -1.92
CA ALA A 27 -3.44 -15.15 -1.21
C ALA A 27 -2.49 -16.11 -1.95
N GLU A 28 -2.96 -17.31 -2.31
CA GLU A 28 -2.18 -18.29 -3.07
C GLU A 28 -1.72 -17.74 -4.42
N ARG A 29 -2.65 -17.23 -5.23
CA ARG A 29 -2.33 -16.65 -6.55
C ARG A 29 -1.34 -15.50 -6.46
N THR A 30 -1.47 -14.62 -5.46
CA THR A 30 -0.56 -13.48 -5.30
C THR A 30 0.82 -13.96 -4.84
N THR A 31 0.87 -14.98 -4.00
CA THR A 31 2.14 -15.61 -3.60
C THR A 31 2.89 -16.14 -4.81
N GLU A 32 2.23 -16.94 -5.65
CA GLU A 32 2.84 -17.56 -6.84
C GLU A 32 3.21 -16.53 -7.93
N SER A 33 2.35 -15.54 -8.16
CA SER A 33 2.53 -14.59 -9.28
C SER A 33 3.36 -13.36 -8.96
N LYS A 34 3.48 -12.97 -7.69
CA LYS A 34 4.18 -11.73 -7.29
C LYS A 34 5.26 -11.94 -6.24
N LEU A 35 4.92 -12.59 -5.10
CA LEU A 35 5.85 -12.66 -3.97
C LEU A 35 7.02 -13.60 -4.27
N GLU A 36 6.76 -14.81 -4.75
CA GLU A 36 7.84 -15.73 -5.12
C GLU A 36 8.75 -15.19 -6.23
N PRO A 37 8.25 -14.61 -7.33
CA PRO A 37 9.08 -13.98 -8.33
C PRO A 37 9.93 -12.82 -7.77
N MET A 38 9.36 -12.00 -6.91
CA MET A 38 10.09 -10.92 -6.22
C MET A 38 11.24 -11.48 -5.37
N VAL A 39 10.98 -12.52 -4.58
CA VAL A 39 12.00 -13.17 -3.75
C VAL A 39 13.11 -13.77 -4.63
N LYS A 40 12.72 -14.47 -5.70
CA LYS A 40 13.69 -15.11 -6.65
C LYS A 40 14.57 -14.08 -7.38
N SER A 41 14.01 -12.92 -7.73
CA SER A 41 14.73 -11.89 -8.48
C SER A 41 15.67 -11.04 -7.63
N CYS A 42 15.49 -11.01 -6.31
CA CYS A 42 16.32 -10.25 -5.39
C CYS A 42 17.29 -11.18 -4.64
N LYS A 43 18.60 -11.10 -4.94
CA LYS A 43 19.61 -11.96 -4.35
C LYS A 43 19.55 -12.01 -2.83
N VAL A 44 19.42 -10.86 -2.16
CA VAL A 44 19.35 -10.78 -0.68
C VAL A 44 18.16 -11.57 -0.12
N LEU A 45 17.04 -11.56 -0.81
CA LEU A 45 15.85 -12.32 -0.39
C LEU A 45 15.97 -13.79 -0.73
N ALA A 46 16.52 -14.11 -1.90
CA ALA A 46 16.72 -15.48 -2.36
C ALA A 46 17.69 -16.24 -1.44
N ASP A 47 18.78 -15.61 -1.02
CA ASP A 47 19.78 -16.21 -0.11
C ASP A 47 19.19 -16.52 1.28
N LYS A 48 18.18 -15.76 1.72
CA LYS A 48 17.47 -16.00 2.98
C LYS A 48 16.32 -17.00 2.85
N TRP A 49 15.80 -17.23 1.65
CA TRP A 49 14.57 -18.02 1.45
C TRP A 49 14.82 -19.53 1.60
N ARG A 50 14.09 -20.14 2.52
CA ARG A 50 14.08 -21.60 2.74
C ARG A 50 12.96 -22.24 1.93
N LYS A 51 13.16 -22.37 0.62
CA LYS A 51 12.13 -22.81 -0.33
C LYS A 51 11.55 -24.18 0.06
N ASN A 52 12.39 -25.14 0.43
CA ASN A 52 11.96 -26.51 0.76
C ASN A 52 11.13 -26.59 2.05
N ASP A 53 11.28 -25.62 2.95
CA ASP A 53 10.52 -25.53 4.20
C ASP A 53 9.28 -24.66 4.06
N SER A 54 9.13 -23.96 2.94
CA SER A 54 8.02 -23.07 2.65
C SER A 54 6.80 -23.84 2.15
N LYS A 55 5.62 -23.32 2.49
CA LYS A 55 4.32 -23.80 1.99
C LYS A 55 3.66 -22.67 1.18
N LYS A 56 2.60 -22.97 0.43
CA LYS A 56 1.88 -21.97 -0.38
C LYS A 56 1.47 -20.70 0.41
N LEU A 57 1.02 -20.89 1.65
CA LEU A 57 0.56 -19.81 2.53
C LEU A 57 1.52 -19.52 3.71
N ALA A 58 2.76 -20.00 3.63
CA ALA A 58 3.79 -19.74 4.65
C ALA A 58 5.18 -19.75 4.01
N LEU A 59 5.70 -18.58 3.68
CA LEU A 59 7.06 -18.41 3.16
C LEU A 59 8.04 -18.32 4.32
N LYS A 60 8.97 -19.28 4.41
CA LYS A 60 10.01 -19.31 5.45
C LYS A 60 11.31 -18.72 4.94
N PHE A 61 11.88 -17.86 5.74
CA PHE A 61 13.22 -17.28 5.57
C PHE A 61 14.11 -17.70 6.74
N SER A 62 15.42 -17.43 6.64
CA SER A 62 16.37 -17.77 7.72
C SER A 62 15.93 -17.20 9.08
N ASP A 63 15.38 -16.00 9.10
CA ASP A 63 15.20 -15.22 10.30
C ASP A 63 13.72 -14.88 10.58
N MET A 64 12.80 -15.26 9.68
CA MET A 64 11.37 -14.99 9.85
C MET A 64 10.48 -15.91 9.01
N THR A 65 9.19 -15.90 9.34
CA THR A 65 8.15 -16.50 8.52
C THR A 65 7.14 -15.43 8.10
N VAL A 66 6.75 -15.45 6.84
CA VAL A 66 5.65 -14.67 6.31
C VAL A 66 4.45 -15.59 6.12
N TYR A 67 3.41 -15.37 6.91
CA TYR A 67 2.13 -16.05 6.81
C TYR A 67 1.23 -15.32 5.83
N LEU A 68 0.53 -16.05 4.98
CA LEU A 68 -0.43 -15.51 4.03
C LEU A 68 -1.77 -16.15 4.29
N THR A 69 -2.85 -15.37 4.29
CA THR A 69 -4.18 -15.90 4.60
C THR A 69 -5.27 -15.03 3.97
N GLY A 70 -6.44 -15.61 3.79
CA GLY A 70 -7.65 -14.87 3.44
C GLY A 70 -8.37 -14.31 4.67
N ALA A 71 -9.04 -13.20 4.48
CA ALA A 71 -9.90 -12.62 5.51
C ALA A 71 -11.13 -13.49 5.83
N ASN A 72 -11.40 -14.50 5.01
CA ASN A 72 -12.45 -15.51 5.19
C ASN A 72 -12.02 -16.69 6.07
N SER A 73 -10.76 -16.71 6.59
CA SER A 73 -10.20 -17.77 7.43
C SER A 73 -9.93 -17.29 8.87
N PRO A 74 -10.95 -17.14 9.74
CA PRO A 74 -10.77 -16.59 11.09
C PRO A 74 -9.79 -17.38 11.95
N ALA A 75 -9.71 -18.69 11.78
CA ALA A 75 -8.79 -19.55 12.52
C ALA A 75 -7.32 -19.21 12.20
N ASP A 76 -7.01 -18.97 10.94
CA ASP A 76 -5.66 -18.60 10.51
C ASP A 76 -5.29 -17.19 10.96
N LEU A 77 -6.25 -16.26 10.90
CA LEU A 77 -6.08 -14.90 11.43
C LEU A 77 -5.79 -14.87 12.94
N ALA A 78 -6.25 -15.87 13.67
CA ALA A 78 -6.08 -15.99 15.12
C ALA A 78 -4.88 -16.85 15.54
N SER A 79 -4.16 -17.49 14.61
CA SER A 79 -3.25 -18.58 14.92
C SER A 79 -1.88 -18.17 15.45
N THR A 80 -1.34 -17.01 15.04
CA THR A 80 0.09 -16.71 15.27
C THR A 80 0.31 -15.26 15.66
N ASN A 81 1.21 -15.02 16.63
CA ASN A 81 1.65 -13.67 16.98
C ASN A 81 2.61 -13.14 15.92
N ILE A 82 2.38 -11.91 15.48
CA ILE A 82 3.12 -11.26 14.40
C ILE A 82 3.52 -9.85 14.79
N ARG A 83 4.66 -9.39 14.27
CA ARG A 83 5.10 -8.00 14.40
C ARG A 83 4.60 -7.12 13.24
N TYR A 84 4.56 -7.69 12.04
CA TYR A 84 4.15 -6.99 10.83
C TYR A 84 2.85 -7.54 10.30
N LEU A 85 1.86 -6.67 10.16
CA LEU A 85 0.57 -6.99 9.58
C LEU A 85 0.35 -6.18 8.32
N PHE A 86 0.10 -6.87 7.21
CA PHE A 86 -0.26 -6.29 5.94
C PHE A 86 -1.70 -6.70 5.59
N LEU A 87 -2.56 -5.72 5.36
CA LEU A 87 -3.95 -5.91 4.99
C LEU A 87 -4.16 -5.31 3.59
N ASP A 88 -4.32 -6.16 2.59
CA ASP A 88 -4.51 -5.73 1.21
C ASP A 88 -5.98 -5.83 0.81
N GLU A 89 -6.48 -4.80 0.12
CA GLU A 89 -7.87 -4.69 -0.32
C GLU A 89 -8.89 -4.80 0.85
N VAL A 90 -8.61 -4.13 1.97
CA VAL A 90 -9.39 -4.28 3.22
C VAL A 90 -10.88 -3.97 3.08
N ASP A 91 -11.28 -3.11 2.13
CA ASP A 91 -12.69 -2.81 1.90
C ASP A 91 -13.44 -3.93 1.17
N LYS A 92 -12.72 -4.97 0.72
CA LYS A 92 -13.29 -6.20 0.14
C LYS A 92 -13.34 -7.35 1.14
N PHE A 93 -12.90 -7.14 2.38
CA PHE A 93 -12.98 -8.17 3.41
C PHE A 93 -14.43 -8.47 3.78
N PRO A 94 -14.75 -9.73 4.13
CA PRO A 94 -16.07 -10.06 4.64
C PRO A 94 -16.35 -9.29 5.92
N GLY A 95 -17.58 -8.86 6.11
CA GLY A 95 -18.01 -8.22 7.34
C GLY A 95 -18.02 -9.19 8.53
N ALA A 96 -18.05 -8.64 9.74
CA ALA A 96 -18.27 -9.44 10.95
C ALA A 96 -19.57 -10.26 10.85
N SER A 97 -19.52 -11.50 11.30
CA SER A 97 -20.69 -12.37 11.39
C SER A 97 -21.20 -12.47 12.84
N LYS A 98 -22.37 -13.10 13.04
CA LYS A 98 -22.86 -13.36 14.41
C LYS A 98 -21.96 -14.25 15.23
N LYS A 99 -21.07 -15.02 14.59
CA LYS A 99 -20.17 -15.98 15.23
C LYS A 99 -18.71 -15.55 15.28
N GLU A 100 -18.32 -14.63 14.40
CA GLU A 100 -16.92 -14.24 14.21
C GLU A 100 -16.76 -12.72 14.24
N ALA A 101 -15.72 -12.27 14.91
CA ALA A 101 -15.34 -10.87 14.91
C ALA A 101 -14.84 -10.41 13.53
N ASP A 102 -14.82 -9.11 13.32
CA ASP A 102 -14.29 -8.48 12.12
C ASP A 102 -12.84 -8.94 11.83
N PRO A 103 -12.53 -9.40 10.61
CA PRO A 103 -11.21 -9.92 10.24
C PRO A 103 -10.04 -8.96 10.52
N VAL A 104 -10.25 -7.66 10.31
CA VAL A 104 -9.23 -6.64 10.59
C VAL A 104 -8.91 -6.59 12.09
N SER A 105 -9.95 -6.70 12.92
CA SER A 105 -9.81 -6.72 14.38
C SER A 105 -9.10 -7.98 14.84
N LEU A 106 -9.47 -9.16 14.32
CA LEU A 106 -8.81 -10.44 14.64
C LEU A 106 -7.31 -10.40 14.32
N ALA A 107 -6.95 -9.98 13.13
CA ALA A 107 -5.55 -9.89 12.71
C ALA A 107 -4.75 -8.87 13.55
N ARG A 108 -5.36 -7.72 13.90
CA ARG A 108 -4.72 -6.70 14.74
C ARG A 108 -4.42 -7.20 16.16
N GLU A 109 -5.26 -8.05 16.73
CA GLU A 109 -5.01 -8.64 18.05
C GLU A 109 -3.68 -9.41 18.08
N ARG A 110 -3.29 -10.05 16.97
CA ARG A 110 -2.04 -10.83 16.88
C ARG A 110 -0.78 -9.96 16.92
N THR A 111 -0.92 -8.66 16.73
CA THR A 111 0.23 -7.74 16.79
C THR A 111 0.51 -7.20 18.20
N LYS A 112 -0.38 -7.39 19.16
CA LYS A 112 -0.30 -6.79 20.51
C LYS A 112 0.91 -7.21 21.32
N THR A 113 1.45 -8.39 21.07
CA THR A 113 2.65 -8.91 21.72
C THR A 113 3.90 -8.09 21.41
N PHE A 114 3.91 -7.38 20.27
CA PHE A 114 5.05 -6.58 19.85
C PHE A 114 4.80 -5.10 20.09
N PHE A 115 5.61 -4.45 20.94
CA PHE A 115 5.52 -3.00 21.22
C PHE A 115 5.86 -2.17 19.97
N ASN A 116 6.77 -2.67 19.13
CA ASN A 116 7.23 -2.05 17.89
C ASN A 116 6.55 -2.59 16.63
N ARG A 117 5.30 -3.07 16.79
CA ARG A 117 4.48 -3.57 15.68
C ARG A 117 4.25 -2.51 14.60
N LYS A 118 4.10 -2.95 13.35
CA LYS A 118 3.69 -2.10 12.23
C LYS A 118 2.51 -2.74 11.51
N ILE A 119 1.50 -1.94 11.23
CA ILE A 119 0.29 -2.37 10.52
C ILE A 119 0.16 -1.52 9.28
N PHE A 120 0.10 -2.18 8.12
CA PHE A 120 -0.07 -1.56 6.82
C PHE A 120 -1.45 -1.95 6.29
N MET A 121 -2.21 -0.98 5.84
CA MET A 121 -3.52 -1.19 5.24
C MET A 121 -3.56 -0.52 3.87
N ALA A 122 -4.01 -1.23 2.87
CA ALA A 122 -4.23 -0.72 1.52
C ALA A 122 -5.59 -1.15 1.00
N SER A 123 -6.28 -0.27 0.34
CA SER A 123 -7.51 -0.56 -0.41
C SER A 123 -7.90 0.62 -1.28
N THR A 124 -8.65 0.35 -2.34
CA THR A 124 -9.44 1.37 -2.99
C THR A 124 -10.69 1.63 -2.15
N PRO A 125 -10.94 2.85 -1.67
CA PRO A 125 -12.11 3.14 -0.86
C PRO A 125 -13.39 2.96 -1.69
N THR A 126 -14.33 2.17 -1.19
CA THR A 126 -15.62 1.93 -1.83
C THR A 126 -16.74 2.72 -1.17
N LEU A 127 -16.78 2.73 0.15
CA LEU A 127 -17.79 3.41 0.97
C LEU A 127 -17.13 4.21 2.11
N LYS A 128 -17.78 5.28 2.55
CA LYS A 128 -17.34 6.05 3.72
C LYS A 128 -17.40 5.25 5.03
N THR A 129 -18.12 4.15 5.04
CA THR A 129 -18.22 3.21 6.18
C THR A 129 -17.15 2.11 6.11
N GLY A 130 -16.35 2.05 5.04
CA GLY A 130 -15.30 1.06 4.81
C GLY A 130 -14.13 1.20 5.78
N HIS A 131 -13.34 0.14 5.89
CA HIS A 131 -12.18 0.08 6.79
C HIS A 131 -11.13 1.13 6.46
N ILE A 132 -10.81 1.29 5.17
CA ILE A 132 -9.77 2.24 4.75
C ILE A 132 -10.20 3.70 4.99
N TRP A 133 -11.49 4.01 4.77
CA TRP A 133 -12.00 5.34 5.05
C TRP A 133 -11.98 5.68 6.54
N LYS A 134 -12.44 4.76 7.39
CA LYS A 134 -12.38 4.90 8.86
C LYS A 134 -10.94 5.07 9.35
N ALA A 135 -9.99 4.28 8.78
CA ALA A 135 -8.58 4.42 9.11
C ALA A 135 -8.02 5.79 8.72
N LYS A 136 -8.40 6.32 7.56
CA LYS A 136 -8.05 7.69 7.13
C LYS A 136 -8.61 8.75 8.09
N GLU A 137 -9.87 8.64 8.47
CA GLU A 137 -10.48 9.61 9.41
C GLU A 137 -9.83 9.59 10.80
N ALA A 138 -9.45 8.39 11.26
CA ALA A 138 -8.79 8.21 12.55
C ALA A 138 -7.29 8.58 12.52
N ALA A 139 -6.70 8.76 11.33
CA ALA A 139 -5.27 9.03 11.20
C ALA A 139 -4.86 10.36 11.84
N GLU A 140 -3.74 10.36 12.55
CA GLU A 140 -3.15 11.56 13.15
C GLU A 140 -2.58 12.51 12.10
N ALA A 141 -2.11 11.98 10.97
CA ALA A 141 -1.58 12.75 9.86
C ALA A 141 -2.04 12.20 8.51
N GLU A 142 -2.39 13.08 7.60
CA GLU A 142 -2.63 12.80 6.20
C GLU A 142 -1.52 13.44 5.39
N LYS A 143 -0.83 12.66 4.56
CA LYS A 143 0.27 13.14 3.72
C LYS A 143 -0.07 12.92 2.27
N HIS A 144 0.17 13.95 1.44
CA HIS A 144 0.07 13.86 -0.01
C HIS A 144 1.44 14.02 -0.64
N TYR A 145 1.59 13.50 -1.85
CA TYR A 145 2.85 13.59 -2.58
C TYR A 145 2.85 14.81 -3.48
N PHE A 146 3.77 15.72 -3.23
CA PHE A 146 3.95 16.95 -4.00
C PHE A 146 5.21 16.87 -4.86
N VAL A 147 5.12 17.39 -6.07
CA VAL A 147 6.21 17.40 -7.05
C VAL A 147 6.49 18.83 -7.49
N PRO A 148 7.76 19.21 -7.75
CA PRO A 148 8.06 20.55 -8.21
C PRO A 148 7.65 20.71 -9.68
N CYS A 149 7.00 21.82 -10.01
CA CYS A 149 6.74 22.19 -11.39
C CYS A 149 8.06 22.51 -12.11
N PRO A 150 8.31 21.98 -13.32
CA PRO A 150 9.57 22.22 -14.04
C PRO A 150 9.73 23.68 -14.50
N HIS A 151 8.65 24.43 -14.58
CA HIS A 151 8.66 25.82 -15.06
C HIS A 151 8.78 26.85 -13.93
N CYS A 152 7.97 26.72 -12.87
CA CYS A 152 7.97 27.70 -11.77
C CYS A 152 8.59 27.20 -10.46
N GLY A 153 8.96 25.91 -10.37
CA GLY A 153 9.56 25.31 -9.18
C GLY A 153 8.59 25.10 -8.00
N GLN A 154 7.36 25.58 -8.09
CA GLN A 154 6.39 25.43 -7.02
C GLN A 154 5.98 23.95 -6.85
N TYR A 155 5.91 23.50 -5.62
CA TYR A 155 5.47 22.15 -5.31
C TYR A 155 3.95 22.05 -5.44
N ILE A 156 3.50 21.16 -6.33
CA ILE A 156 2.09 20.93 -6.66
C ILE A 156 1.73 19.48 -6.41
N GLU A 157 0.51 19.21 -5.98
CA GLU A 157 -0.09 17.88 -5.98
C GLU A 157 -0.67 17.62 -7.37
N LEU A 158 -0.35 16.46 -7.96
CA LEU A 158 -0.90 16.09 -9.26
C LEU A 158 -2.37 15.71 -9.12
N LYS A 159 -3.25 16.50 -9.73
CA LYS A 159 -4.72 16.32 -9.70
C LYS A 159 -5.25 15.98 -11.08
N PHE A 160 -6.14 15.02 -11.17
CA PHE A 160 -6.74 14.59 -12.43
C PHE A 160 -7.41 15.74 -13.19
N GLY A 161 -8.07 16.67 -12.49
CA GLY A 161 -8.71 17.84 -13.13
C GLY A 161 -7.75 18.81 -13.85
N CYS A 162 -6.43 18.68 -13.62
CA CYS A 162 -5.40 19.45 -14.31
C CYS A 162 -4.83 18.76 -15.56
N LEU A 163 -5.22 17.51 -15.82
CA LEU A 163 -5.00 16.87 -17.10
C LEU A 163 -5.95 17.47 -18.13
N LYS A 164 -5.40 17.90 -19.27
CA LYS A 164 -6.13 18.43 -20.41
C LYS A 164 -5.79 17.59 -21.63
N TRP A 165 -6.79 17.32 -22.44
CA TRP A 165 -6.69 16.65 -23.74
C TRP A 165 -7.60 17.33 -24.73
N PRO A 166 -7.27 17.28 -26.04
CA PRO A 166 -8.05 17.93 -27.08
C PRO A 166 -9.50 17.40 -27.13
N SER A 167 -10.38 18.14 -27.79
CA SER A 167 -11.71 17.66 -28.13
C SER A 167 -11.61 16.45 -29.09
N LYS A 168 -12.69 15.70 -29.24
CA LYS A 168 -12.68 14.57 -30.17
C LYS A 168 -12.44 14.99 -31.63
N ASP A 169 -12.92 16.17 -31.97
CA ASP A 169 -12.84 16.73 -33.33
C ASP A 169 -11.44 17.25 -33.69
N ASP A 170 -10.60 17.50 -32.67
CA ASP A 170 -9.23 18.01 -32.83
C ASP A 170 -8.17 16.87 -32.81
N VAL A 171 -8.58 15.62 -32.74
CA VAL A 171 -7.67 14.47 -32.71
C VAL A 171 -7.51 13.91 -34.13
N PRO A 172 -6.28 13.78 -34.68
CA PRO A 172 -6.04 13.15 -35.96
C PRO A 172 -6.57 11.71 -36.03
N GLU A 173 -7.02 11.29 -37.21
CA GLU A 173 -7.37 9.89 -37.43
C GLU A 173 -6.21 8.97 -37.03
N ASN A 174 -6.51 7.85 -36.36
CA ASN A 174 -5.54 6.88 -35.83
C ASN A 174 -4.61 7.35 -34.68
N THR A 175 -4.92 8.48 -34.03
CA THR A 175 -4.19 8.91 -32.83
C THR A 175 -5.05 8.68 -31.58
N ASP A 176 -4.49 8.05 -30.54
CA ASP A 176 -5.20 7.95 -29.26
C ASP A 176 -5.23 9.34 -28.60
N ARG A 177 -6.45 9.82 -28.33
CA ARG A 177 -6.67 11.08 -27.63
C ARG A 177 -5.89 11.17 -26.30
N ALA A 178 -5.67 10.05 -25.63
CA ALA A 178 -4.92 9.99 -24.39
C ALA A 178 -3.41 10.31 -24.57
N GLU A 179 -2.85 10.01 -25.76
CA GLU A 179 -1.45 10.34 -26.08
C GLU A 179 -1.20 11.84 -26.21
N MET A 180 -2.25 12.60 -26.51
CA MET A 180 -2.20 14.07 -26.60
C MET A 180 -2.48 14.77 -25.26
N ALA A 181 -2.64 14.00 -24.19
CA ALA A 181 -2.90 14.56 -22.87
C ALA A 181 -1.69 15.36 -22.34
N VAL A 182 -1.97 16.52 -21.80
CA VAL A 182 -0.97 17.38 -21.14
C VAL A 182 -1.43 17.73 -19.74
N TYR A 183 -0.49 17.95 -18.84
CA TYR A 183 -0.79 18.42 -17.50
C TYR A 183 -0.57 19.94 -17.41
N VAL A 184 -1.56 20.67 -16.90
CA VAL A 184 -1.46 22.13 -16.71
C VAL A 184 -1.16 22.42 -15.25
N CYS A 185 -0.06 23.13 -15.01
CA CYS A 185 0.34 23.52 -13.66
C CYS A 185 -0.71 24.42 -13.00
N GLN A 186 -1.16 24.07 -11.80
CA GLN A 186 -2.15 24.84 -11.04
C GLN A 186 -1.63 26.23 -10.63
N ALA A 187 -0.30 26.39 -10.53
CA ALA A 187 0.32 27.60 -10.02
C ALA A 187 0.67 28.62 -11.09
N CYS A 188 1.23 28.17 -12.22
CA CYS A 188 1.69 29.09 -13.27
C CYS A 188 0.99 28.91 -14.62
N GLY A 189 0.11 27.93 -14.78
CA GLY A 189 -0.60 27.66 -16.03
C GLY A 189 0.24 27.02 -17.13
N ALA A 190 1.54 26.77 -16.90
CA ALA A 190 2.41 26.18 -17.91
C ALA A 190 2.03 24.71 -18.17
N VAL A 191 2.19 24.29 -19.42
CA VAL A 191 2.00 22.91 -19.86
C VAL A 191 3.21 22.08 -19.44
N ILE A 192 2.96 20.97 -18.79
CA ILE A 192 3.94 19.97 -18.36
C ILE A 192 3.75 18.72 -19.21
N THR A 193 4.83 18.25 -19.83
CA THR A 193 4.82 17.08 -20.69
C THR A 193 5.16 15.80 -19.93
N ASP A 194 4.91 14.62 -20.51
CA ASP A 194 5.27 13.35 -19.90
C ASP A 194 6.78 13.17 -19.73
N GLN A 195 7.61 13.85 -20.54
CA GLN A 195 9.07 13.85 -20.42
C GLN A 195 9.56 14.45 -19.07
N ASP A 196 8.81 15.40 -18.51
CA ASP A 196 9.14 16.05 -17.25
C ASP A 196 8.78 15.19 -16.03
N LYS A 197 7.78 14.32 -16.17
CA LYS A 197 7.20 13.53 -15.11
C LYS A 197 8.23 12.73 -14.31
N GLY A 198 9.17 12.08 -14.98
CA GLY A 198 10.19 11.28 -14.32
C GLY A 198 11.11 12.11 -13.39
N LYS A 199 11.48 13.31 -13.81
CA LYS A 199 12.29 14.25 -13.00
C LYS A 199 11.48 14.79 -11.82
N MET A 200 10.24 15.21 -12.08
CA MET A 200 9.32 15.72 -11.06
C MET A 200 9.05 14.69 -9.97
N LEU A 201 8.78 13.43 -10.34
CA LEU A 201 8.52 12.36 -9.38
C LEU A 201 9.75 12.05 -8.52
N ARG A 202 10.96 12.07 -9.07
CA ARG A 202 12.18 11.86 -8.29
C ARG A 202 12.47 13.00 -7.31
N ALA A 203 12.13 14.22 -7.68
CA ALA A 203 12.29 15.41 -6.84
C ALA A 203 11.09 15.69 -5.92
N GLY A 204 10.08 14.82 -5.97
CA GLY A 204 8.87 14.95 -5.17
C GLY A 204 9.11 14.63 -3.68
N ARG A 205 8.18 15.06 -2.86
CA ARG A 205 8.21 14.86 -1.41
C ARG A 205 6.83 14.68 -0.81
N TRP A 206 6.74 13.89 0.26
CA TRP A 206 5.53 13.76 1.07
C TRP A 206 5.38 14.98 1.99
N GLN A 207 4.23 15.64 1.93
CA GLN A 207 3.88 16.76 2.81
C GLN A 207 2.61 16.46 3.58
N ALA A 208 2.59 16.82 4.86
CA ALA A 208 1.38 16.71 5.65
C ALA A 208 0.38 17.79 5.22
N VAL A 209 -0.81 17.36 4.77
CA VAL A 209 -1.94 18.25 4.44
C VAL A 209 -2.92 18.35 5.61
N LYS A 210 -2.88 17.36 6.52
CA LYS A 210 -3.61 17.34 7.78
C LYS A 210 -2.72 16.72 8.84
N GLN A 211 -2.62 17.40 9.97
CA GLN A 211 -1.92 16.88 11.14
C GLN A 211 -2.73 17.31 12.37
N ARG A 212 -3.15 16.32 13.17
CA ARG A 212 -3.71 16.61 14.48
C ARG A 212 -2.58 16.99 15.41
N THR A 213 -2.69 18.11 16.06
CA THR A 213 -1.75 18.50 17.13
C THR A 213 -1.88 17.46 18.24
N LYS A 214 -0.82 16.72 18.52
CA LYS A 214 -0.77 15.91 19.74
C LYS A 214 -0.89 16.89 20.89
N LEU A 215 -1.96 16.83 21.66
CA LEU A 215 -1.94 17.31 23.03
C LEU A 215 -0.77 16.55 23.69
N SER A 216 0.28 17.28 24.05
CA SER A 216 1.38 16.70 24.81
C SER A 216 0.77 16.07 26.06
N LEU A 217 0.85 14.74 26.16
CA LEU A 217 0.63 14.07 27.42
C LEU A 217 1.68 14.63 28.37
N ILE A 218 1.27 15.57 29.20
CA ILE A 218 2.05 15.97 30.38
C ILE A 218 2.13 14.69 31.19
N HIS A 219 3.30 14.12 31.26
CA HIS A 219 3.59 13.08 32.24
C HIS A 219 3.48 13.71 33.62
N ILE A 220 2.43 13.36 34.32
CA ILE A 220 2.33 13.53 35.75
C ILE A 220 3.02 12.36 36.43
#